data_994068c91e10b146f7835623556a4f42
#
_entry.id   994068c91e10b146f7835623556a4f42
#
_cell.length_a   1.000
_cell.length_b   1.000
_cell.length_c   1.000
_cell.angle_alpha   90.00
_cell.angle_beta   90.00
_cell.angle_gamma   90.00
#
_symmetry.space_group_name_H-M   'P 1'
#
loop_
_entity.id
_entity.type
_entity.pdbx_description
1 polymer ?
#
loop_
_entity_poly.entity_id
_entity_poly.type
_entity_poly.pdbx_seq_one_letter_code
_entity_poly.pdbx_strand_id
1 'polypeptide(L)'
;PSHQKQVAAILTDPDASGATLIRLMPAVFVVIWATGFIVARYGMPHAPPFSFLLLRYAFSVACFLPWIVLARVAWPRTGLEWLHLGVTGVLMHGGYLGGVWAAVKGGMGSGLSALIVGIQPVLTAVWLAGMGGAGARVSARQWSGLLLGFAGLVLVVWRKLTHGAPGDHVTATN
;
A
#
# COMPACT_ATOMS: atom_id res chain seq x y z
N PRO A 1 21.99 -12.95 -13.52
CA PRO A 1 22.00 -12.03 -14.68
C PRO A 1 20.83 -12.23 -15.64
N SER A 2 20.13 -13.39 -15.61
CA SER A 2 19.06 -13.71 -16.54
C SER A 2 17.71 -13.03 -16.22
N HIS A 3 17.38 -12.88 -14.97
CA HIS A 3 16.07 -12.35 -14.54
C HIS A 3 15.89 -10.86 -14.86
N GLN A 4 16.94 -10.06 -14.63
CA GLN A 4 16.91 -8.63 -14.94
C GLN A 4 16.88 -8.33 -16.44
N LYS A 5 17.53 -9.17 -17.26
CA LYS A 5 17.46 -9.07 -18.72
C LYS A 5 16.10 -9.49 -19.26
N GLN A 6 15.45 -10.48 -18.65
CA GLN A 6 14.09 -10.88 -19.02
C GLN A 6 13.06 -9.79 -18.70
N VAL A 7 13.13 -9.18 -17.53
CA VAL A 7 12.25 -8.07 -17.16
C VAL A 7 12.48 -6.86 -18.08
N ALA A 8 13.74 -6.54 -18.40
CA ALA A 8 14.06 -5.47 -19.34
C ALA A 8 13.55 -5.77 -20.76
N ALA A 9 13.65 -7.02 -21.24
CA ALA A 9 13.14 -7.41 -22.54
C ALA A 9 11.61 -7.31 -22.64
N ILE A 10 10.88 -7.69 -21.59
CA ILE A 10 9.41 -7.56 -21.53
C ILE A 10 9.00 -6.07 -21.53
N LEU A 11 9.82 -5.19 -20.94
CA LEU A 11 9.55 -3.75 -20.88
C LEU A 11 9.90 -3.00 -22.18
N THR A 12 10.69 -3.62 -23.08
CA THR A 12 11.18 -2.98 -24.32
C THR A 12 10.52 -3.50 -25.59
N ASP A 13 9.69 -4.56 -25.51
CA ASP A 13 8.98 -5.10 -26.66
C ASP A 13 7.65 -4.37 -26.86
N PRO A 14 7.49 -3.56 -27.93
CA PRO A 14 6.28 -2.76 -28.15
C PRO A 14 5.05 -3.59 -28.55
N ASP A 15 5.21 -4.83 -28.98
CA ASP A 15 4.12 -5.71 -29.45
C ASP A 15 3.58 -6.67 -28.40
N ALA A 16 4.16 -6.67 -27.19
CA ALA A 16 3.69 -7.56 -26.13
C ALA A 16 2.43 -6.99 -25.46
N SER A 17 1.34 -7.74 -25.52
CA SER A 17 0.10 -7.50 -24.74
C SER A 17 0.40 -7.27 -23.24
N GLY A 18 1.52 -7.76 -22.76
CA GLY A 18 2.06 -7.53 -21.43
C GLY A 18 2.52 -6.09 -21.16
N ALA A 19 3.00 -5.35 -22.17
CA ALA A 19 3.52 -3.99 -21.97
C ALA A 19 2.41 -3.01 -21.60
N THR A 20 1.24 -3.15 -22.20
CA THR A 20 0.05 -2.34 -21.84
C THR A 20 -0.43 -2.65 -20.42
N LEU A 21 -0.46 -3.92 -20.04
CA LEU A 21 -0.84 -4.36 -18.70
C LEU A 21 0.13 -3.79 -17.65
N ILE A 22 1.44 -3.84 -17.90
CA ILE A 22 2.46 -3.30 -17.01
C ILE A 22 2.32 -1.77 -16.87
N ARG A 23 1.99 -1.05 -17.94
CA ARG A 23 1.75 0.40 -17.91
C ARG A 23 0.51 0.77 -17.12
N LEU A 24 -0.53 -0.06 -17.15
CA LEU A 24 -1.78 0.15 -16.41
C LEU A 24 -1.68 -0.29 -14.93
N MET A 25 -0.74 -1.16 -14.59
CA MET A 25 -0.56 -1.66 -13.22
C MET A 25 -0.55 -0.56 -12.14
N PRO A 26 0.20 0.55 -12.29
CA PRO A 26 0.20 1.59 -11.28
C PRO A 26 -1.18 2.22 -11.06
N ALA A 27 -1.92 2.47 -12.14
CA ALA A 27 -3.27 3.04 -12.04
C ALA A 27 -4.25 2.05 -11.39
N VAL A 28 -4.22 0.78 -11.80
CA VAL A 28 -5.03 -0.29 -11.20
C VAL A 28 -4.69 -0.46 -9.72
N PHE A 29 -3.41 -0.44 -9.37
CA PHE A 29 -2.96 -0.50 -7.99
C PHE A 29 -3.53 0.65 -7.16
N VAL A 30 -3.43 1.89 -7.64
CA VAL A 30 -3.96 3.07 -6.93
C VAL A 30 -5.46 2.95 -6.69
N VAL A 31 -6.22 2.52 -7.69
CA VAL A 31 -7.67 2.33 -7.57
C VAL A 31 -7.99 1.26 -6.52
N ILE A 32 -7.36 0.08 -6.61
CA ILE A 32 -7.58 -1.02 -5.66
C ILE A 32 -7.16 -0.58 -4.25
N TRP A 33 -6.01 0.09 -4.11
CA TRP A 33 -5.52 0.56 -2.84
C TRP A 33 -6.44 1.60 -2.20
N ALA A 34 -6.92 2.58 -2.98
CA ALA A 34 -7.83 3.62 -2.51
C ALA A 34 -9.17 3.05 -2.02
N THR A 35 -9.69 1.98 -2.66
CA THR A 35 -10.93 1.32 -2.20
C THR A 35 -10.80 0.72 -0.81
N GLY A 36 -9.59 0.37 -0.35
CA GLY A 36 -9.33 -0.13 0.99
C GLY A 36 -9.77 0.82 2.10
N PHE A 37 -9.56 2.12 1.92
CA PHE A 37 -9.99 3.15 2.89
C PHE A 37 -11.51 3.35 2.88
N ILE A 38 -12.15 3.19 1.73
CA ILE A 38 -13.62 3.23 1.59
C ILE A 38 -14.22 2.04 2.34
N VAL A 39 -13.70 0.84 2.09
CA VAL A 39 -14.13 -0.40 2.77
C VAL A 39 -13.93 -0.30 4.28
N ALA A 40 -12.81 0.28 4.74
CA ALA A 40 -12.58 0.51 6.17
C ALA A 40 -13.69 1.39 6.76
N ARG A 41 -14.02 2.50 6.12
CA ARG A 41 -15.05 3.42 6.60
C ARG A 41 -16.43 2.74 6.72
N TYR A 42 -16.83 1.99 5.71
CA TYR A 42 -18.14 1.32 5.70
C TYR A 42 -18.19 0.05 6.55
N GLY A 43 -17.05 -0.64 6.72
CA GLY A 43 -16.97 -1.88 7.49
C GLY A 43 -16.90 -1.66 9.01
N MET A 44 -16.28 -0.57 9.45
CA MET A 44 -16.02 -0.34 10.89
C MET A 44 -17.26 -0.18 11.77
N PRO A 45 -18.40 0.38 11.32
CA PRO A 45 -19.61 0.39 12.12
C PRO A 45 -20.17 -0.99 12.44
N HIS A 46 -19.88 -1.98 11.59
CA HIS A 46 -20.50 -3.31 11.64
C HIS A 46 -19.63 -4.40 12.30
N ALA A 47 -18.32 -4.17 12.45
CA ALA A 47 -17.42 -5.16 13.02
C ALA A 47 -16.21 -4.52 13.73
N PRO A 48 -15.62 -5.21 14.74
CA PRO A 48 -14.33 -4.85 15.29
C PRO A 48 -13.23 -4.91 14.22
N PRO A 49 -12.24 -3.98 14.24
CA PRO A 49 -11.22 -3.89 13.19
C PRO A 49 -10.46 -5.19 12.95
N PHE A 50 -10.00 -5.80 14.03
CA PHE A 50 -9.18 -7.01 13.93
C PHE A 50 -9.98 -8.25 13.49
N SER A 51 -11.25 -8.37 13.92
CA SER A 51 -12.11 -9.46 13.46
C SER A 51 -12.43 -9.35 11.98
N PHE A 52 -12.69 -8.14 11.51
CA PHE A 52 -12.91 -7.88 10.08
C PHE A 52 -11.66 -8.18 9.24
N LEU A 53 -10.49 -7.75 9.71
CA LEU A 53 -9.22 -8.02 9.04
C LEU A 53 -8.91 -9.52 9.03
N LEU A 54 -9.15 -10.22 10.14
CA LEU A 54 -8.94 -11.67 10.22
C LEU A 54 -9.79 -12.40 9.17
N LEU A 55 -11.08 -12.07 9.07
CA LEU A 55 -11.97 -12.68 8.09
C LEU A 55 -11.51 -12.36 6.65
N ARG A 56 -11.12 -11.11 6.39
CA ARG A 56 -10.57 -10.70 5.10
C ARG A 56 -9.33 -11.49 4.73
N TYR A 57 -8.40 -11.68 5.68
CA TYR A 57 -7.18 -12.44 5.41
C TYR A 57 -7.46 -13.93 5.24
N ALA A 58 -8.35 -14.51 6.05
CA ALA A 58 -8.76 -15.90 5.87
C ALA A 58 -9.35 -16.13 4.47
N PHE A 59 -10.21 -15.23 4.01
CA PHE A 59 -10.76 -15.28 2.65
C PHE A 59 -9.67 -15.10 1.58
N SER A 60 -8.75 -14.16 1.77
CA SER A 60 -7.63 -13.95 0.85
C SER A 60 -6.74 -15.19 0.74
N VAL A 61 -6.41 -15.81 1.87
CA VAL A 61 -5.63 -17.06 1.89
C VAL A 61 -6.39 -18.18 1.19
N ALA A 62 -7.69 -18.32 1.44
CA ALA A 62 -8.53 -19.32 0.78
C ALA A 62 -8.57 -19.14 -0.75
N CYS A 63 -8.52 -17.91 -1.24
CA CYS A 63 -8.48 -17.62 -2.68
C CYS A 63 -7.09 -17.83 -3.28
N PHE A 64 -6.03 -17.37 -2.59
CA PHE A 64 -4.68 -17.42 -3.14
C PHE A 64 -4.00 -18.78 -2.99
N LEU A 65 -4.31 -19.54 -1.95
CA LEU A 65 -3.68 -20.84 -1.72
C LEU A 65 -3.89 -21.83 -2.88
N PRO A 66 -5.12 -22.02 -3.41
CA PRO A 66 -5.32 -22.85 -4.60
C PRO A 66 -4.52 -22.36 -5.80
N TRP A 67 -4.46 -21.04 -6.02
CA TRP A 67 -3.67 -20.46 -7.10
C TRP A 67 -2.18 -20.74 -6.96
N ILE A 68 -1.61 -20.57 -5.76
CA ILE A 68 -0.20 -20.84 -5.46
C ILE A 68 0.13 -22.32 -5.74
N VAL A 69 -0.74 -23.24 -5.33
CA VAL A 69 -0.57 -24.67 -5.53
C VAL A 69 -0.63 -25.01 -7.03
N LEU A 70 -1.64 -24.52 -7.74
CA LEU A 70 -1.83 -24.77 -9.17
C LEU A 70 -0.70 -24.17 -10.02
N ALA A 71 -0.24 -22.97 -9.69
CA ALA A 71 0.85 -22.28 -10.37
C ALA A 71 2.23 -22.83 -9.97
N ARG A 72 2.29 -23.81 -9.06
CA ARG A 72 3.54 -24.41 -8.57
C ARG A 72 4.58 -23.37 -8.15
N VAL A 73 4.13 -22.34 -7.43
CA VAL A 73 5.02 -21.28 -6.98
C VAL A 73 6.07 -21.85 -6.03
N ALA A 74 7.33 -21.45 -6.22
CA ALA A 74 8.41 -21.89 -5.36
C ALA A 74 8.25 -21.32 -3.95
N TRP A 75 8.23 -22.18 -2.95
CA TRP A 75 8.17 -21.79 -1.55
C TRP A 75 9.55 -21.38 -1.03
N PRO A 76 9.61 -20.54 0.01
CA PRO A 76 10.87 -20.19 0.68
C PRO A 76 11.61 -21.46 1.14
N ARG A 77 12.92 -21.48 0.91
CA ARG A 77 13.75 -22.66 1.18
C ARG A 77 14.53 -22.56 2.48
N THR A 78 14.73 -21.36 2.97
CA THR A 78 15.53 -21.10 4.18
C THR A 78 14.69 -20.52 5.30
N GLY A 79 15.08 -20.80 6.56
CA GLY A 79 14.42 -20.21 7.72
C GLY A 79 14.49 -18.68 7.74
N LEU A 80 15.54 -18.09 7.17
CA LEU A 80 15.71 -16.64 7.08
C LEU A 80 14.68 -16.02 6.09
N GLU A 81 14.40 -16.68 4.99
CA GLU A 81 13.34 -16.25 4.05
C GLU A 81 11.96 -16.28 4.71
N TRP A 82 11.67 -17.34 5.47
CA TRP A 82 10.44 -17.45 6.24
C TRP A 82 10.34 -16.35 7.31
N LEU A 83 11.44 -16.06 8.01
CA LEU A 83 11.50 -14.98 9.00
C LEU A 83 11.22 -13.62 8.35
N HIS A 84 11.87 -13.32 7.22
CA HIS A 84 11.64 -12.05 6.50
C HIS A 84 10.20 -11.92 6.04
N LEU A 85 9.62 -12.96 5.46
CA LEU A 85 8.21 -12.97 5.05
C LEU A 85 7.27 -12.80 6.24
N GLY A 86 7.53 -13.52 7.33
CA GLY A 86 6.75 -13.43 8.55
C GLY A 86 6.78 -12.03 9.17
N VAL A 87 7.98 -11.47 9.36
CA VAL A 87 8.15 -10.12 9.91
C VAL A 87 7.48 -9.08 9.02
N THR A 88 7.71 -9.14 7.70
CA THR A 88 7.08 -8.23 6.74
C THR A 88 5.56 -8.37 6.78
N GLY A 89 5.04 -9.59 6.81
CA GLY A 89 3.61 -9.87 6.88
C GLY A 89 2.98 -9.28 8.15
N VAL A 90 3.59 -9.52 9.32
CA VAL A 90 3.09 -8.99 10.60
C VAL A 90 3.12 -7.46 10.62
N LEU A 91 4.21 -6.85 10.16
CA LEU A 91 4.33 -5.38 10.14
C LEU A 91 3.34 -4.73 9.16
N MET A 92 3.18 -5.31 7.97
CA MET A 92 2.28 -4.77 6.93
C MET A 92 0.80 -4.99 7.27
N HIS A 93 0.45 -6.16 7.73
CA HIS A 93 -0.97 -6.53 7.91
C HIS A 93 -1.44 -6.32 9.35
N GLY A 94 -0.63 -6.66 10.35
CA GLY A 94 -0.94 -6.42 11.75
C GLY A 94 -0.68 -4.98 12.17
N GLY A 95 0.56 -4.53 12.04
CA GLY A 95 0.97 -3.20 12.47
C GLY A 95 0.35 -2.08 11.65
N TYR A 96 0.70 -2.03 10.38
CA TYR A 96 0.26 -0.94 9.49
C TYR A 96 -1.25 -0.98 9.24
N LEU A 97 -1.76 -2.05 8.66
CA LEU A 97 -3.17 -2.11 8.28
C LEU A 97 -4.10 -2.17 9.50
N GLY A 98 -3.72 -2.94 10.52
CA GLY A 98 -4.43 -2.97 11.81
C GLY A 98 -4.49 -1.60 12.47
N GLY A 99 -3.38 -0.85 12.47
CA GLY A 99 -3.32 0.52 12.98
C GLY A 99 -4.21 1.49 12.22
N VAL A 100 -4.22 1.45 10.89
CA VAL A 100 -5.11 2.28 10.05
C VAL A 100 -6.58 1.99 10.37
N TRP A 101 -6.96 0.72 10.45
CA TRP A 101 -8.35 0.34 10.70
C TRP A 101 -8.78 0.66 12.13
N ALA A 102 -7.89 0.50 13.11
CA ALA A 102 -8.15 0.92 14.48
C ALA A 102 -8.32 2.44 14.59
N ALA A 103 -7.51 3.22 13.88
CA ALA A 103 -7.63 4.68 13.84
C ALA A 103 -8.96 5.13 13.21
N VAL A 104 -9.38 4.49 12.10
CA VAL A 104 -10.69 4.75 11.47
C VAL A 104 -11.83 4.38 12.41
N LYS A 105 -11.75 3.25 13.11
CA LYS A 105 -12.72 2.86 14.14
C LYS A 105 -12.76 3.85 15.30
N GLY A 106 -11.60 4.39 15.69
CA GLY A 106 -11.49 5.44 16.73
C GLY A 106 -11.98 6.83 16.31
N GLY A 107 -12.59 6.95 15.11
CA GLY A 107 -13.18 8.21 14.64
C GLY A 107 -12.30 9.02 13.69
N MET A 108 -11.09 8.56 13.36
CA MET A 108 -10.27 9.21 12.33
C MET A 108 -10.94 9.08 10.96
N GLY A 109 -11.17 10.18 10.27
CA GLY A 109 -11.71 10.14 8.91
C GLY A 109 -10.82 9.33 7.96
N SER A 110 -11.43 8.44 7.17
CA SER A 110 -10.69 7.59 6.22
C SER A 110 -9.83 8.39 5.24
N GLY A 111 -10.27 9.59 4.85
CA GLY A 111 -9.49 10.50 4.03
C GLY A 111 -8.22 11.01 4.73
N LEU A 112 -8.27 11.34 6.02
CA LEU A 112 -7.10 11.73 6.79
C LEU A 112 -6.13 10.56 6.96
N SER A 113 -6.63 9.37 7.24
CA SER A 113 -5.82 8.15 7.28
C SER A 113 -5.11 7.89 5.96
N ALA A 114 -5.81 8.03 4.82
CA ALA A 114 -5.23 7.88 3.49
C ALA A 114 -4.13 8.92 3.22
N LEU A 115 -4.32 10.15 3.67
CA LEU A 115 -3.35 11.23 3.52
C LEU A 115 -2.07 10.96 4.34
N ILE A 116 -2.20 10.52 5.59
CA ILE A 116 -1.05 10.16 6.44
C ILE A 116 -0.25 9.02 5.79
N VAL A 117 -0.95 8.00 5.31
CA VAL A 117 -0.33 6.87 4.60
C VAL A 117 0.34 7.32 3.30
N GLY A 118 -0.18 8.35 2.64
CA GLY A 118 0.40 8.94 1.43
C GLY A 118 1.83 9.49 1.59
N ILE A 119 2.33 9.65 2.83
CA ILE A 119 3.72 10.00 3.11
C ILE A 119 4.67 8.82 2.83
N GLN A 120 4.18 7.59 2.87
CA GLN A 120 4.99 6.37 2.75
C GLN A 120 5.91 6.36 1.52
N PRO A 121 5.49 6.70 0.29
CA PRO A 121 6.37 6.69 -0.87
C PRO A 121 7.56 7.66 -0.72
N VAL A 122 7.33 8.81 -0.08
CA VAL A 122 8.39 9.81 0.16
C VAL A 122 9.40 9.26 1.16
N LEU A 123 8.93 8.69 2.27
CA LEU A 123 9.81 8.06 3.27
C LEU A 123 10.62 6.91 2.66
N THR A 124 10.00 6.09 1.83
CA THR A 124 10.67 4.99 1.12
C THR A 124 11.75 5.54 0.17
N ALA A 125 11.47 6.59 -0.59
CA ALA A 125 12.44 7.18 -1.50
C ALA A 125 13.63 7.80 -0.76
N VAL A 126 13.38 8.50 0.35
CA VAL A 126 14.43 9.06 1.22
C VAL A 126 15.31 7.95 1.80
N TRP A 127 14.68 6.90 2.32
CA TRP A 127 15.38 5.74 2.87
C TRP A 127 16.30 5.08 1.84
N LEU A 128 15.76 4.78 0.65
CA LEU A 128 16.51 4.17 -0.44
C LEU A 128 17.67 5.07 -0.91
N ALA A 129 17.43 6.37 -1.03
CA ALA A 129 18.48 7.33 -1.40
C ALA A 129 19.62 7.38 -0.36
N GLY A 130 19.28 7.23 0.93
CA GLY A 130 20.27 7.21 2.02
C GLY A 130 21.07 5.92 2.11
N MET A 131 20.53 4.78 1.69
CA MET A 131 21.23 3.49 1.75
C MET A 131 22.31 3.32 0.67
N GLY A 132 22.39 4.18 -0.33
CA GLY A 132 23.51 4.23 -1.30
C GLY A 132 23.69 3.00 -2.19
N GLY A 133 22.73 2.09 -2.28
CA GLY A 133 22.82 0.88 -3.09
C GLY A 133 22.74 1.17 -4.59
N ALA A 134 23.53 0.45 -5.40
CA ALA A 134 23.62 0.64 -6.85
C ALA A 134 22.30 0.43 -7.62
N GLY A 135 21.27 -0.16 -6.97
CA GLY A 135 19.92 -0.37 -7.54
C GLY A 135 18.84 0.58 -7.02
N ALA A 136 19.17 1.49 -6.09
CA ALA A 136 18.22 2.31 -5.35
C ALA A 136 18.23 3.80 -5.74
N ARG A 137 18.74 4.14 -6.92
CA ARG A 137 18.77 5.54 -7.37
C ARG A 137 17.38 6.01 -7.78
N VAL A 138 16.79 6.85 -6.96
CA VAL A 138 15.56 7.58 -7.33
C VAL A 138 15.92 8.63 -8.36
N SER A 139 15.32 8.55 -9.56
CA SER A 139 15.59 9.50 -10.65
C SER A 139 15.02 10.88 -10.33
N ALA A 140 15.54 11.94 -10.98
CA ALA A 140 15.02 13.30 -10.84
C ALA A 140 13.52 13.39 -11.17
N ARG A 141 13.06 12.63 -12.18
CA ARG A 141 11.64 12.54 -12.54
C ARG A 141 10.79 11.92 -11.44
N GLN A 142 11.30 10.91 -10.74
CA GLN A 142 10.62 10.30 -9.59
C GLN A 142 10.56 11.28 -8.42
N TRP A 143 11.66 11.99 -8.14
CA TRP A 143 11.69 13.04 -7.12
C TRP A 143 10.68 14.15 -7.41
N SER A 144 10.59 14.63 -8.65
CA SER A 144 9.60 15.66 -9.00
C SER A 144 8.15 15.17 -8.79
N GLY A 145 7.85 13.92 -9.14
CA GLY A 145 6.55 13.32 -8.87
C GLY A 145 6.23 13.18 -7.38
N LEU A 146 7.22 12.75 -6.58
CA LEU A 146 7.09 12.64 -5.12
C LEU A 146 6.86 14.01 -4.46
N LEU A 147 7.62 15.02 -4.86
CA LEU A 147 7.47 16.38 -4.34
C LEU A 147 6.11 16.99 -4.70
N LEU A 148 5.65 16.78 -5.93
CA LEU A 148 4.33 17.22 -6.37
C LEU A 148 3.22 16.53 -5.58
N GLY A 149 3.31 15.21 -5.39
CA GLY A 149 2.38 14.44 -4.57
C GLY A 149 2.38 14.88 -3.11
N PHE A 150 3.55 15.12 -2.54
CA PHE A 150 3.69 15.62 -1.17
C PHE A 150 3.12 17.03 -1.01
N ALA A 151 3.37 17.93 -1.96
CA ALA A 151 2.77 19.27 -1.95
C ALA A 151 1.23 19.21 -2.01
N GLY A 152 0.68 18.34 -2.87
CA GLY A 152 -0.77 18.08 -2.90
C GLY A 152 -1.32 17.57 -1.57
N LEU A 153 -0.61 16.65 -0.92
CA LEU A 153 -0.94 16.13 0.41
C LEU A 153 -0.99 17.25 1.45
N VAL A 154 0.08 18.08 1.52
CA VAL A 154 0.17 19.21 2.44
C VAL A 154 -0.98 20.19 2.22
N LEU A 155 -1.29 20.50 0.96
CA LEU A 155 -2.38 21.41 0.61
C LEU A 155 -3.75 20.90 1.09
N VAL A 156 -4.03 19.62 0.90
CA VAL A 156 -5.29 19.01 1.35
C VAL A 156 -5.40 18.97 2.87
N VAL A 157 -4.31 18.61 3.57
CA VAL A 157 -4.28 18.63 5.04
C VAL A 157 -4.45 20.04 5.56
N TRP A 158 -3.75 21.02 4.98
CA TRP A 158 -3.87 22.43 5.33
C TRP A 158 -5.31 22.92 5.21
N ARG A 159 -5.96 22.65 4.08
CA ARG A 159 -7.36 23.03 3.88
C ARG A 159 -8.31 22.40 4.90
N LYS A 160 -8.10 21.13 5.27
CA LYS A 160 -8.89 20.46 6.30
C LYS A 160 -8.72 21.10 7.67
N LEU A 161 -7.49 21.49 8.04
CA LEU A 161 -7.20 22.11 9.32
C LEU A 161 -7.73 23.56 9.41
N THR A 162 -7.68 24.31 8.30
CA THR A 162 -8.08 25.73 8.29
C THR A 162 -9.56 25.96 8.05
N HIS A 163 -10.26 25.07 7.34
CA HIS A 163 -11.66 25.29 6.95
C HIS A 163 -12.65 24.33 7.61
N GLY A 164 -12.20 23.41 8.48
CA GLY A 164 -13.03 22.44 9.18
C GLY A 164 -14.07 21.78 8.25
N ALA A 165 -13.90 20.54 7.84
CA ALA A 165 -14.94 19.88 7.07
C ALA A 165 -16.19 19.75 7.97
N PRO A 166 -17.39 20.17 7.51
CA PRO A 166 -18.63 19.91 8.23
C PRO A 166 -18.80 18.38 8.31
N GLY A 167 -18.62 17.80 9.49
CA GLY A 167 -18.78 16.36 9.75
C GLY A 167 -17.56 15.59 10.24
N ASP A 168 -16.37 16.17 10.31
CA ASP A 168 -15.19 15.56 10.97
C ASP A 168 -15.10 16.07 12.44
N HIS A 169 -16.23 16.01 13.18
CA HIS A 169 -16.14 16.10 14.62
C HIS A 169 -15.50 14.83 15.12
N VAL A 170 -14.22 14.90 15.50
CA VAL A 170 -13.65 13.97 16.46
C VAL A 170 -14.41 14.20 17.77
N THR A 171 -15.55 13.55 17.89
CA THR A 171 -16.23 13.47 19.17
C THR A 171 -15.40 12.53 20.02
N ALA A 172 -14.55 13.14 20.86
CA ALA A 172 -13.84 12.45 21.94
C ALA A 172 -14.80 12.17 23.10
N THR A 173 -16.02 11.70 22.80
CA THR A 173 -17.00 11.29 23.82
C THR A 173 -17.91 10.23 23.20
N ASN A 174 -17.59 9.01 23.43
CA ASN A 174 -18.36 7.90 24.01
C ASN A 174 -17.52 6.63 23.96
#